data_4407cff7f89f5e448d0b695ef0f1042b
#
_entry.id   4407cff7f89f5e448d0b695ef0f1042b
#
_cell.length_a   1.000
_cell.length_b   1.000
_cell.length_c   1.000
_cell.angle_alpha   90.00
_cell.angle_beta   90.00
_cell.angle_gamma   90.00
#
_symmetry.space_group_name_H-M   'P 1'
#
loop_
_entity.id
_entity.type
_entity.pdbx_description
1 polymer ?
#
loop_
_entity_poly.entity_id
_entity_poly.type
_entity_poly.pdbx_seq_one_letter_code
_entity_poly.pdbx_strand_id
1 'polypeptide(L)'
;MESPTRQRQLEELDQVELCTRILYQSRNELYVNMHFLDVSLSSLGFEADWNRKGIACDGAVIYYGPAFILDLYKKGRQVVNRYYLHALFHCLFCHLYTRKGREKEMWDLACDIAMESVLDGMYEKCIHIPQSPLRRETYLRILRFLTGNRTAGASSEEERNIVLTAERVYHALMEMALPERRLRQLQAEFHLDDHDLWEQEADPSAAMTRQNQWNDNRERMQTQMETMGSEEE
;
A
#
# COMPACT_ATOMS: atom_id res chain seq x y z
N MET A 1 -5.82 0.34 46.17
CA MET A 1 -5.10 1.10 45.09
C MET A 1 -4.45 0.10 44.19
N GLU A 2 -4.79 0.13 42.91
CA GLU A 2 -4.07 -0.70 41.90
C GLU A 2 -2.64 -0.20 41.74
N SER A 3 -1.70 -1.13 41.47
CA SER A 3 -0.31 -0.72 41.27
C SER A 3 -0.20 0.10 39.99
N PRO A 4 0.71 1.11 39.92
CA PRO A 4 0.91 1.92 38.72
C PRO A 4 1.22 1.06 37.46
N THR A 5 1.87 -0.08 37.66
CA THR A 5 2.18 -1.04 36.59
C THR A 5 0.93 -1.71 36.03
N ARG A 6 -0.02 -2.08 36.91
CA ARG A 6 -1.28 -2.71 36.48
C ARG A 6 -2.17 -1.71 35.73
N GLN A 7 -2.22 -0.47 36.20
CA GLN A 7 -2.96 0.57 35.50
C GLN A 7 -2.41 0.83 34.12
N ARG A 8 -1.09 0.92 33.96
CA ARG A 8 -0.44 1.06 32.64
C ARG A 8 -0.74 -0.12 31.71
N GLN A 9 -0.70 -1.35 32.22
CA GLN A 9 -1.05 -2.54 31.42
C GLN A 9 -2.50 -2.52 30.93
N LEU A 10 -3.43 -2.06 31.74
CA LEU A 10 -4.84 -1.91 31.35
C LEU A 10 -4.99 -0.84 30.27
N GLU A 11 -4.33 0.31 30.41
CA GLU A 11 -4.35 1.38 29.41
C GLU A 11 -3.75 0.91 28.07
N GLU A 12 -2.68 0.12 28.09
CA GLU A 12 -2.07 -0.49 26.91
C GLU A 12 -3.03 -1.48 26.22
N LEU A 13 -3.74 -2.32 27.01
CA LEU A 13 -4.74 -3.24 26.47
C LEU A 13 -5.92 -2.50 25.84
N ASP A 14 -6.43 -1.47 26.49
CA ASP A 14 -7.53 -0.64 25.97
C ASP A 14 -7.15 0.05 24.66
N GLN A 15 -5.90 0.51 24.54
CA GLN A 15 -5.39 1.11 23.29
C GLN A 15 -5.30 0.09 22.15
N VAL A 16 -4.80 -1.13 22.43
CA VAL A 16 -4.73 -2.20 21.43
C VAL A 16 -6.14 -2.60 20.97
N GLU A 17 -7.09 -2.75 21.91
CA GLU A 17 -8.47 -3.06 21.58
C GLU A 17 -9.09 -1.98 20.68
N LEU A 18 -8.88 -0.72 21.01
CA LEU A 18 -9.39 0.41 20.23
C LEU A 18 -8.77 0.41 18.80
N CYS A 19 -7.45 0.25 18.68
CA CYS A 19 -6.78 0.20 17.38
C CYS A 19 -7.28 -0.99 16.54
N THR A 20 -7.42 -2.15 17.14
CA THR A 20 -7.97 -3.34 16.50
C THR A 20 -9.38 -3.09 15.96
N ARG A 21 -10.24 -2.45 16.75
CA ARG A 21 -11.60 -2.05 16.32
C ARG A 21 -11.56 -1.06 15.16
N ILE A 22 -10.66 -0.08 15.17
CA ILE A 22 -10.48 0.87 14.06
C ILE A 22 -10.09 0.14 12.79
N LEU A 23 -9.13 -0.80 12.85
CA LEU A 23 -8.67 -1.56 11.69
C LEU A 23 -9.75 -2.51 11.14
N TYR A 24 -10.53 -3.17 12.01
CA TYR A 24 -11.67 -3.97 11.56
C TYR A 24 -12.78 -3.11 10.96
N GLN A 25 -13.03 -1.92 11.50
CA GLN A 25 -13.97 -0.97 10.90
C GLN A 25 -13.49 -0.51 9.51
N SER A 26 -12.20 -0.23 9.36
CA SER A 26 -11.58 0.07 8.07
C SER A 26 -11.78 -1.07 7.07
N ARG A 27 -11.49 -2.32 7.46
CA ARG A 27 -11.74 -3.53 6.64
C ARG A 27 -13.20 -3.60 6.18
N ASN A 28 -14.14 -3.42 7.09
CA ASN A 28 -15.56 -3.48 6.77
C ASN A 28 -15.98 -2.37 5.81
N GLU A 29 -15.47 -1.15 5.98
CA GLU A 29 -15.76 -0.03 5.08
C GLU A 29 -15.18 -0.29 3.68
N LEU A 30 -13.96 -0.81 3.59
CA LEU A 30 -13.35 -1.22 2.32
C LEU A 30 -14.14 -2.36 1.65
N TYR A 31 -14.56 -3.36 2.42
CA TYR A 31 -15.39 -4.46 1.92
C TYR A 31 -16.70 -3.96 1.32
N VAL A 32 -17.39 -3.05 2.00
CA VAL A 32 -18.68 -2.50 1.50
C VAL A 32 -18.51 -1.70 0.21
N ASN A 33 -17.39 -0.98 0.06
CA ASN A 33 -17.15 -0.14 -1.12
C ASN A 33 -16.44 -0.89 -2.27
N MET A 34 -15.70 -1.97 -1.95
CA MET A 34 -14.84 -2.70 -2.89
C MET A 34 -14.99 -4.21 -2.70
N HIS A 35 -16.17 -4.76 -3.03
CA HIS A 35 -16.48 -6.19 -2.85
C HIS A 35 -15.50 -7.14 -3.54
N PHE A 36 -14.90 -6.71 -4.65
CA PHE A 36 -13.91 -7.49 -5.38
C PHE A 36 -12.62 -7.73 -4.59
N LEU A 37 -12.43 -7.09 -3.43
CA LEU A 37 -11.31 -7.30 -2.52
C LEU A 37 -11.63 -8.20 -1.32
N ASP A 38 -12.79 -8.82 -1.23
CA ASP A 38 -13.31 -9.51 -0.05
C ASP A 38 -12.34 -10.56 0.53
N VAL A 39 -11.86 -11.46 -0.32
CA VAL A 39 -10.89 -12.51 0.05
C VAL A 39 -9.55 -11.89 0.48
N SER A 40 -9.08 -10.91 -0.27
CA SER A 40 -7.81 -10.23 -0.01
C SER A 40 -7.83 -9.46 1.32
N LEU A 41 -8.91 -8.71 1.58
CA LEU A 41 -9.11 -7.98 2.83
C LEU A 41 -9.14 -8.92 4.06
N SER A 42 -9.71 -10.12 3.91
CA SER A 42 -9.78 -11.10 5.00
C SER A 42 -8.48 -11.89 5.20
N SER A 43 -7.53 -11.83 4.27
CA SER A 43 -6.28 -12.60 4.31
C SER A 43 -5.23 -12.01 5.26
N LEU A 44 -5.37 -10.77 5.71
CA LEU A 44 -4.42 -10.12 6.60
C LEU A 44 -4.90 -10.10 8.06
N GLY A 45 -4.03 -10.50 8.99
CA GLY A 45 -4.19 -10.30 10.42
C GLY A 45 -3.75 -8.90 10.87
N PHE A 46 -3.97 -8.59 12.15
CA PHE A 46 -3.48 -7.35 12.78
C PHE A 46 -2.76 -7.68 14.07
N GLU A 47 -1.58 -7.11 14.30
CA GLU A 47 -0.80 -7.27 15.51
C GLU A 47 -0.18 -5.93 15.95
N ALA A 48 -0.33 -5.61 17.26
CA ALA A 48 0.24 -4.40 17.81
C ALA A 48 1.73 -4.58 18.13
N ASP A 49 2.56 -3.67 17.63
CA ASP A 49 3.98 -3.57 17.96
C ASP A 49 4.27 -2.21 18.58
N TRP A 50 4.51 -2.19 19.88
CA TRP A 50 4.76 -0.97 20.66
C TRP A 50 6.06 -0.25 20.29
N ASN A 51 6.98 -0.94 19.65
CA ASN A 51 8.24 -0.34 19.18
C ASN A 51 8.12 0.30 17.80
N ARG A 52 7.04 -0.01 17.07
CA ARG A 52 6.80 0.49 15.71
C ARG A 52 6.19 1.88 15.73
N LYS A 53 6.68 2.76 14.86
CA LYS A 53 6.16 4.14 14.71
C LYS A 53 5.26 4.30 13.48
N GLY A 54 5.05 3.25 12.72
CA GLY A 54 4.27 3.18 11.49
C GLY A 54 3.45 1.90 11.43
N ILE A 55 3.28 1.39 10.24
CA ILE A 55 2.78 0.05 9.94
C ILE A 55 3.81 -0.70 9.08
N ALA A 56 3.80 -2.02 9.12
CA ALA A 56 4.52 -2.90 8.21
C ALA A 56 3.70 -4.17 7.95
N CYS A 57 3.93 -4.82 6.82
CA CYS A 57 3.24 -6.05 6.47
C CYS A 57 4.25 -7.12 6.03
N ASP A 58 4.07 -8.35 6.53
CA ASP A 58 4.87 -9.53 6.14
C ASP A 58 4.17 -10.44 5.11
N GLY A 59 3.01 -10.00 4.61
CA GLY A 59 2.17 -10.77 3.70
C GLY A 59 1.12 -11.66 4.40
N ALA A 60 1.07 -11.68 5.73
CA ALA A 60 0.06 -12.37 6.52
C ALA A 60 -0.52 -11.47 7.61
N VAL A 61 0.29 -10.60 8.19
CA VAL A 61 -0.08 -9.72 9.30
C VAL A 61 0.37 -8.29 9.02
N ILE A 62 -0.49 -7.34 9.33
CA ILE A 62 -0.15 -5.92 9.44
C ILE A 62 0.24 -5.66 10.88
N TYR A 63 1.53 -5.38 11.10
CA TYR A 63 2.08 -4.94 12.38
C TYR A 63 1.94 -3.42 12.48
N TYR A 64 1.44 -2.93 13.60
CA TYR A 64 1.15 -1.50 13.75
C TYR A 64 1.57 -0.93 15.10
N GLY A 65 2.05 0.31 15.11
CA GLY A 65 2.20 1.10 16.31
C GLY A 65 0.85 1.64 16.79
N PRO A 66 0.38 1.37 18.05
CA PRO A 66 -0.92 1.84 18.49
C PRO A 66 -1.10 3.35 18.42
N ALA A 67 -0.09 4.13 18.82
CA ALA A 67 -0.13 5.58 18.72
C ALA A 67 -0.29 6.07 17.28
N PHE A 68 0.35 5.39 16.32
CA PHE A 68 0.29 5.73 14.91
C PHE A 68 -1.13 5.54 14.34
N ILE A 69 -1.78 4.39 14.62
CA ILE A 69 -3.16 4.13 14.18
C ILE A 69 -4.13 5.17 14.74
N LEU A 70 -3.99 5.52 16.02
CA LEU A 70 -4.82 6.56 16.65
C LEU A 70 -4.63 7.92 15.97
N ASP A 71 -3.41 8.27 15.60
CA ASP A 71 -3.12 9.53 14.91
C ASP A 71 -3.63 9.53 13.46
N LEU A 72 -3.58 8.40 12.74
CA LEU A 72 -4.24 8.27 11.44
C LEU A 72 -5.76 8.46 11.57
N TYR A 73 -6.37 7.82 12.56
CA TYR A 73 -7.82 7.89 12.77
C TYR A 73 -8.29 9.32 13.08
N LYS A 74 -7.52 10.09 13.85
CA LYS A 74 -7.79 11.52 14.12
C LYS A 74 -7.76 12.37 12.84
N LYS A 75 -6.95 12.00 11.83
CA LYS A 75 -6.90 12.68 10.52
C LYS A 75 -8.10 12.33 9.65
N GLY A 76 -8.74 11.18 9.88
CA GLY A 76 -9.94 10.74 9.19
C GLY A 76 -9.92 9.24 8.88
N ARG A 77 -11.10 8.63 8.81
CA ARG A 77 -11.25 7.20 8.50
C ARG A 77 -10.66 6.85 7.14
N GLN A 78 -10.86 7.70 6.13
CA GLN A 78 -10.30 7.50 4.79
C GLN A 78 -8.77 7.40 4.79
N VAL A 79 -8.09 8.02 5.76
CA VAL A 79 -6.64 7.91 5.91
C VAL A 79 -6.26 6.50 6.37
N VAL A 80 -6.95 5.96 7.38
CA VAL A 80 -6.73 4.58 7.85
C VAL A 80 -7.01 3.58 6.73
N ASN A 81 -8.13 3.76 6.01
CA ASN A 81 -8.52 2.91 4.89
C ASN A 81 -7.45 2.90 3.81
N ARG A 82 -6.89 4.07 3.49
CA ARG A 82 -5.83 4.19 2.49
C ARG A 82 -4.55 3.47 2.91
N TYR A 83 -4.10 3.63 4.16
CA TYR A 83 -2.92 2.93 4.68
C TYR A 83 -3.11 1.41 4.67
N TYR A 84 -4.29 0.93 5.06
CA TYR A 84 -4.61 -0.49 4.99
C TYR A 84 -4.58 -1.00 3.56
N LEU A 85 -5.23 -0.31 2.64
CA LEU A 85 -5.31 -0.72 1.23
C LEU A 85 -3.95 -0.65 0.54
N HIS A 86 -3.10 0.31 0.91
CA HIS A 86 -1.72 0.41 0.44
C HIS A 86 -0.92 -0.85 0.79
N ALA A 87 -0.90 -1.23 2.07
CA ALA A 87 -0.22 -2.46 2.52
C ALA A 87 -0.82 -3.73 1.87
N LEU A 88 -2.15 -3.80 1.71
CA LEU A 88 -2.82 -4.89 1.02
C LEU A 88 -2.37 -5.01 -0.44
N PHE A 89 -2.24 -3.90 -1.15
CA PHE A 89 -1.84 -3.88 -2.56
C PHE A 89 -0.38 -4.30 -2.74
N HIS A 90 0.51 -3.99 -1.80
CA HIS A 90 1.86 -4.56 -1.84
C HIS A 90 1.82 -6.09 -1.84
N CYS A 91 0.91 -6.70 -1.07
CA CYS A 91 0.72 -8.14 -1.06
C CYS A 91 0.11 -8.65 -2.38
N LEU A 92 -0.97 -8.03 -2.88
CA LEU A 92 -1.65 -8.41 -4.13
C LEU A 92 -0.74 -8.34 -5.35
N PHE A 93 0.14 -7.33 -5.40
CA PHE A 93 1.11 -7.19 -6.49
C PHE A 93 2.44 -7.89 -6.22
N CYS A 94 2.52 -8.65 -5.11
CA CYS A 94 3.67 -9.48 -4.73
C CYS A 94 4.99 -8.68 -4.59
N HIS A 95 4.95 -7.40 -4.23
CA HIS A 95 6.12 -6.55 -4.11
C HIS A 95 7.12 -7.09 -3.09
N LEU A 96 6.62 -7.71 -2.01
CA LEU A 96 7.38 -8.35 -0.96
C LEU A 96 8.35 -9.43 -1.49
N TYR A 97 8.04 -10.05 -2.64
CA TYR A 97 8.73 -11.22 -3.17
C TYR A 97 9.43 -10.97 -4.51
N THR A 98 9.25 -9.80 -5.12
CA THR A 98 9.65 -9.57 -6.53
C THR A 98 10.81 -8.61 -6.72
N ARG A 99 11.54 -8.25 -5.69
CA ARG A 99 12.71 -7.35 -5.80
C ARG A 99 13.82 -7.90 -6.72
N LYS A 100 14.12 -9.19 -6.66
CA LYS A 100 15.03 -9.90 -7.61
C LYS A 100 16.38 -9.20 -7.85
N GLY A 101 17.08 -8.80 -6.79
CA GLY A 101 18.40 -8.17 -6.92
C GLY A 101 18.40 -6.69 -7.31
N ARG A 102 17.22 -6.05 -7.42
CA ARG A 102 17.13 -4.58 -7.52
C ARG A 102 17.63 -3.92 -6.24
N GLU A 103 18.11 -2.69 -6.35
CA GLU A 103 18.54 -1.91 -5.20
C GLU A 103 17.34 -1.66 -4.27
N LYS A 104 17.49 -1.94 -2.96
CA LYS A 104 16.38 -2.01 -2.02
C LYS A 104 15.63 -0.69 -1.88
N GLU A 105 16.34 0.40 -1.55
CA GLU A 105 15.71 1.70 -1.28
C GLU A 105 14.97 2.24 -2.50
N MET A 106 15.52 2.00 -3.69
CA MET A 106 14.90 2.42 -4.95
C MET A 106 13.71 1.53 -5.33
N TRP A 107 13.78 0.24 -5.01
CA TRP A 107 12.65 -0.68 -5.20
C TRP A 107 11.50 -0.34 -4.27
N ASP A 108 11.78 -0.10 -2.99
CA ASP A 108 10.79 0.28 -1.98
C ASP A 108 10.06 1.55 -2.43
N LEU A 109 10.80 2.61 -2.80
CA LEU A 109 10.20 3.84 -3.34
C LEU A 109 9.38 3.60 -4.62
N ALA A 110 9.85 2.74 -5.51
CA ALA A 110 9.13 2.44 -6.74
C ALA A 110 7.80 1.71 -6.47
N CYS A 111 7.78 0.80 -5.49
CA CYS A 111 6.57 0.11 -5.05
C CYS A 111 5.56 1.09 -4.45
N ASP A 112 6.00 1.99 -3.56
CA ASP A 112 5.15 3.01 -2.95
C ASP A 112 4.53 3.94 -4.00
N ILE A 113 5.33 4.46 -4.92
CA ILE A 113 4.84 5.31 -6.01
C ILE A 113 3.81 4.57 -6.86
N ALA A 114 4.08 3.30 -7.20
CA ALA A 114 3.17 2.49 -7.99
C ALA A 114 1.83 2.30 -7.27
N MET A 115 1.85 1.92 -5.98
CA MET A 115 0.62 1.71 -5.20
C MET A 115 -0.15 2.99 -5.00
N GLU A 116 0.51 4.08 -4.65
CA GLU A 116 -0.17 5.35 -4.49
C GLU A 116 -0.77 5.86 -5.81
N SER A 117 -0.15 5.56 -6.97
CA SER A 117 -0.74 5.90 -8.27
C SER A 117 -2.02 5.12 -8.56
N VAL A 118 -2.10 3.85 -8.14
CA VAL A 118 -3.31 3.04 -8.26
C VAL A 118 -4.40 3.58 -7.34
N LEU A 119 -4.09 3.82 -6.06
CA LEU A 119 -5.04 4.36 -5.08
C LEU A 119 -5.59 5.74 -5.49
N ASP A 120 -4.75 6.60 -6.03
CA ASP A 120 -5.16 7.90 -6.55
C ASP A 120 -6.05 7.79 -7.79
N GLY A 121 -5.88 6.74 -8.60
CA GLY A 121 -6.68 6.45 -9.79
C GLY A 121 -8.01 5.78 -9.53
N MET A 122 -8.23 5.19 -8.36
CA MET A 122 -9.47 4.47 -8.03
C MET A 122 -10.67 5.40 -7.81
N TYR A 123 -10.46 6.67 -7.48
CA TYR A 123 -11.51 7.67 -7.22
C TYR A 123 -12.53 7.31 -6.14
N GLU A 124 -12.21 6.33 -5.27
CA GLU A 124 -13.08 5.88 -4.19
C GLU A 124 -13.08 6.86 -3.01
N LYS A 125 -14.27 7.31 -2.60
CA LYS A 125 -14.41 8.30 -1.52
C LYS A 125 -13.87 7.82 -0.19
N CYS A 126 -13.98 6.51 0.08
CA CYS A 126 -13.55 5.91 1.34
C CYS A 126 -12.02 5.89 1.53
N ILE A 127 -11.25 6.16 0.48
CA ILE A 127 -9.77 6.23 0.50
C ILE A 127 -9.22 7.55 -0.05
N HIS A 128 -10.09 8.47 -0.45
CA HIS A 128 -9.66 9.68 -1.13
C HIS A 128 -8.93 10.63 -0.20
N ILE A 129 -7.70 10.97 -0.59
CA ILE A 129 -6.89 12.02 0.01
C ILE A 129 -6.46 12.98 -1.12
N PRO A 130 -6.52 14.31 -0.92
CA PRO A 130 -6.06 15.24 -1.94
C PRO A 130 -4.60 15.01 -2.33
N GLN A 131 -4.33 14.88 -3.61
CA GLN A 131 -2.97 14.73 -4.12
C GLN A 131 -2.15 16.00 -3.90
N SER A 132 -0.94 15.83 -3.39
CA SER A 132 0.04 16.92 -3.35
C SER A 132 0.51 17.32 -4.77
N PRO A 133 0.99 18.56 -4.98
CA PRO A 133 1.63 18.96 -6.23
C PRO A 133 2.83 18.08 -6.59
N LEU A 134 3.61 17.65 -5.58
CA LEU A 134 4.78 16.79 -5.75
C LEU A 134 4.40 15.41 -6.29
N ARG A 135 3.34 14.82 -5.76
CA ARG A 135 2.82 13.52 -6.18
C ARG A 135 2.37 13.56 -7.63
N ARG A 136 1.56 14.56 -7.99
CA ARG A 136 1.07 14.76 -9.36
C ARG A 136 2.21 14.99 -10.36
N GLU A 137 3.17 15.84 -10.01
CA GLU A 137 4.36 16.09 -10.85
C GLU A 137 5.16 14.80 -11.07
N THR A 138 5.31 13.97 -10.03
CA THR A 138 6.07 12.73 -10.09
C THR A 138 5.44 11.75 -11.08
N TYR A 139 4.13 11.52 -10.97
CA TYR A 139 3.42 10.64 -11.93
C TYR A 139 3.57 11.11 -13.37
N LEU A 140 3.36 12.40 -13.62
CA LEU A 140 3.49 12.98 -14.96
C LEU A 140 4.93 12.85 -15.49
N ARG A 141 5.93 13.02 -14.65
CA ARG A 141 7.33 12.89 -15.04
C ARG A 141 7.69 11.46 -15.41
N ILE A 142 7.25 10.48 -14.61
CA ILE A 142 7.45 9.06 -14.90
C ILE A 142 6.73 8.66 -16.20
N LEU A 143 5.48 9.06 -16.36
CA LEU A 143 4.72 8.79 -17.59
C LEU A 143 5.39 9.36 -18.83
N ARG A 144 5.86 10.62 -18.79
CA ARG A 144 6.61 11.24 -19.91
C ARG A 144 7.90 10.47 -20.25
N PHE A 145 8.60 9.99 -19.22
CA PHE A 145 9.79 9.16 -19.44
C PHE A 145 9.43 7.86 -20.15
N LEU A 146 8.40 7.16 -19.69
CA LEU A 146 7.96 5.87 -20.26
C LEU A 146 7.41 6.00 -21.69
N THR A 147 6.83 7.15 -22.03
CA THR A 147 6.31 7.45 -23.38
C THR A 147 7.35 8.03 -24.33
N GLY A 148 8.63 8.14 -23.89
CA GLY A 148 9.71 8.65 -24.74
C GLY A 148 9.57 10.13 -25.09
N ASN A 149 9.06 10.96 -24.17
CA ASN A 149 8.88 12.41 -24.37
C ASN A 149 8.02 12.78 -25.60
N ARG A 150 7.14 11.87 -26.03
CA ARG A 150 6.17 12.18 -27.09
C ARG A 150 5.34 13.37 -26.63
N THR A 151 5.47 14.46 -27.34
CA THR A 151 4.98 15.78 -26.99
C THR A 151 3.49 15.80 -26.66
N ALA A 152 3.12 16.62 -25.70
CA ALA A 152 1.75 16.97 -25.27
C ALA A 152 0.86 17.46 -26.45
N GLY A 153 0.45 16.57 -27.30
CA GLY A 153 -0.42 16.82 -28.45
C GLY A 153 -1.12 15.57 -28.93
N ALA A 154 -0.59 14.41 -28.59
CA ALA A 154 -1.24 13.13 -28.84
C ALA A 154 -1.92 12.66 -27.56
N SER A 155 -3.17 13.05 -27.35
CA SER A 155 -4.08 12.35 -26.43
C SER A 155 -4.46 10.99 -27.05
N SER A 156 -3.47 10.12 -27.25
CA SER A 156 -3.78 8.76 -27.65
C SER A 156 -4.37 8.04 -26.43
N GLU A 157 -5.40 7.24 -26.66
CA GLU A 157 -5.99 6.36 -25.63
C GLU A 157 -4.91 5.49 -24.97
N GLU A 158 -3.83 5.17 -25.70
CA GLU A 158 -2.67 4.44 -25.21
C GLU A 158 -1.92 5.14 -24.06
N GLU A 159 -1.81 6.48 -24.06
CA GLU A 159 -1.14 7.20 -22.98
C GLU A 159 -1.98 7.22 -21.68
N ARG A 160 -3.30 7.18 -21.80
CA ARG A 160 -4.23 7.13 -20.63
C ARG A 160 -4.24 5.76 -19.97
N ASN A 161 -3.83 4.71 -20.68
CA ASN A 161 -3.86 3.32 -20.22
C ASN A 161 -2.52 2.81 -19.68
N ILE A 162 -1.49 3.67 -19.56
CA ILE A 162 -0.21 3.26 -18.99
C ILE A 162 -0.34 3.15 -17.47
N VAL A 163 -0.34 1.91 -16.97
CA VAL A 163 -0.27 1.63 -15.55
C VAL A 163 1.18 1.76 -15.06
N LEU A 164 1.38 2.50 -13.97
CA LEU A 164 2.68 2.63 -13.30
C LEU A 164 2.91 1.39 -12.42
N THR A 165 3.45 0.30 -13.00
CA THR A 165 3.90 -0.84 -12.20
C THR A 165 5.21 -0.53 -11.50
N ALA A 166 5.50 -1.23 -10.40
CA ALA A 166 6.74 -1.02 -9.63
C ALA A 166 7.99 -1.18 -10.49
N GLU A 167 8.01 -2.13 -11.44
CA GLU A 167 9.13 -2.33 -12.36
C GLU A 167 9.34 -1.15 -13.30
N ARG A 168 8.26 -0.61 -13.86
CA ARG A 168 8.32 0.57 -14.75
C ARG A 168 8.77 1.81 -14.00
N VAL A 169 8.26 2.01 -12.79
CA VAL A 169 8.65 3.11 -11.91
C VAL A 169 10.12 2.97 -11.52
N TYR A 170 10.56 1.78 -11.10
CA TYR A 170 11.95 1.50 -10.76
C TYR A 170 12.88 1.83 -11.93
N HIS A 171 12.56 1.33 -13.13
CA HIS A 171 13.35 1.62 -14.34
C HIS A 171 13.43 3.12 -14.61
N ALA A 172 12.29 3.83 -14.54
CA ALA A 172 12.25 5.28 -14.74
C ALA A 172 13.10 6.04 -13.70
N LEU A 173 13.02 5.68 -12.41
CA LEU A 173 13.79 6.31 -11.35
C LEU A 173 15.30 6.11 -11.54
N MET A 174 15.73 4.90 -11.91
CA MET A 174 17.13 4.57 -12.17
C MET A 174 17.69 5.36 -13.36
N GLU A 175 16.98 5.39 -14.47
CA GLU A 175 17.41 6.10 -15.69
C GLU A 175 17.38 7.62 -15.57
N MET A 176 16.40 8.15 -14.82
CA MET A 176 16.32 9.60 -14.57
C MET A 176 17.45 10.13 -13.66
N ALA A 177 18.19 9.26 -12.97
CA ALA A 177 19.30 9.60 -12.09
C ALA A 177 19.03 10.84 -11.21
N LEU A 178 17.92 10.80 -10.45
CA LEU A 178 17.47 11.95 -9.68
C LEU A 178 18.48 12.34 -8.60
N PRO A 179 18.67 13.67 -8.34
CA PRO A 179 19.51 14.11 -7.23
C PRO A 179 19.01 13.55 -5.90
N GLU A 180 19.91 13.22 -4.98
CA GLU A 180 19.63 12.65 -3.66
C GLU A 180 18.58 13.45 -2.87
N ARG A 181 18.65 14.79 -2.93
CA ARG A 181 17.65 15.66 -2.31
C ARG A 181 16.23 15.36 -2.84
N ARG A 182 16.10 15.10 -4.16
CA ARG A 182 14.81 14.81 -4.77
C ARG A 182 14.32 13.42 -4.34
N LEU A 183 15.20 12.44 -4.31
CA LEU A 183 14.87 11.09 -3.83
C LEU A 183 14.35 11.14 -2.40
N ARG A 184 15.02 11.86 -1.48
CA ARG A 184 14.54 12.03 -0.10
C ARG A 184 13.16 12.72 -0.03
N GLN A 185 12.88 13.68 -0.91
CA GLN A 185 11.56 14.29 -0.97
C GLN A 185 10.49 13.30 -1.43
N LEU A 186 10.80 12.45 -2.42
CA LEU A 186 9.88 11.41 -2.88
C LEU A 186 9.66 10.34 -1.81
N GLN A 187 10.70 9.87 -1.14
CA GLN A 187 10.58 8.95 -0.03
C GLN A 187 9.66 9.51 1.07
N ALA A 188 9.86 10.77 1.48
CA ALA A 188 9.00 11.41 2.48
C ALA A 188 7.54 11.59 2.03
N GLU A 189 7.28 11.75 0.73
CA GLU A 189 5.94 11.94 0.17
C GLU A 189 5.18 10.61 0.03
N PHE A 190 5.87 9.53 -0.37
CA PHE A 190 5.24 8.27 -0.75
C PHE A 190 5.34 7.18 0.32
N HIS A 191 6.18 7.33 1.33
CA HIS A 191 6.34 6.36 2.41
C HIS A 191 5.08 6.34 3.30
N LEU A 192 4.29 5.26 3.20
CA LEU A 192 3.11 5.03 4.01
C LEU A 192 3.35 3.89 5.02
N ASP A 193 4.13 2.88 4.64
CA ASP A 193 4.43 1.72 5.49
C ASP A 193 5.93 1.36 5.44
N ASP A 194 6.37 0.61 6.44
CA ASP A 194 7.74 0.14 6.54
C ASP A 194 7.90 -1.19 5.79
N HIS A 195 8.95 -1.30 4.97
CA HIS A 195 9.28 -2.51 4.21
C HIS A 195 10.37 -3.36 4.88
N ASP A 196 10.58 -3.18 6.18
CA ASP A 196 11.61 -3.88 6.95
C ASP A 196 11.31 -5.38 7.14
N LEU A 197 10.06 -5.80 6.99
CA LEU A 197 9.63 -7.20 7.07
C LEU A 197 9.66 -7.93 5.73
N TRP A 198 9.88 -7.23 4.63
CA TRP A 198 9.98 -7.86 3.32
C TRP A 198 11.25 -8.72 3.24
N GLU A 199 11.14 -9.87 2.63
CA GLU A 199 12.28 -10.80 2.43
C GLU A 199 12.92 -11.35 3.74
N GLN A 200 12.25 -11.23 4.88
CA GLN A 200 12.77 -11.76 6.16
C GLN A 200 12.48 -13.24 6.38
N GLU A 201 11.73 -13.89 5.48
CA GLU A 201 11.41 -15.30 5.65
C GLU A 201 12.67 -16.18 5.55
N ALA A 202 12.98 -16.81 6.67
CA ALA A 202 14.09 -17.77 6.75
C ALA A 202 13.81 -19.06 5.97
N ASP A 203 12.54 -19.36 5.65
CA ASP A 203 12.10 -20.53 4.89
C ASP A 203 11.57 -20.14 3.50
N PRO A 204 12.34 -20.44 2.43
CA PRO A 204 11.91 -20.17 1.06
C PRO A 204 10.59 -20.86 0.67
N SER A 205 10.24 -21.99 1.31
CA SER A 205 9.00 -22.70 1.00
C SER A 205 7.78 -21.98 1.56
N ALA A 206 7.90 -21.34 2.72
CA ALA A 206 6.86 -20.53 3.31
C ALA A 206 6.65 -19.23 2.49
N ALA A 207 7.72 -18.57 2.06
CA ALA A 207 7.64 -17.41 1.17
C ALA A 207 6.92 -17.74 -0.15
N MET A 208 7.27 -18.86 -0.76
CA MET A 208 6.63 -19.32 -2.00
C MET A 208 5.14 -19.65 -1.79
N THR A 209 4.79 -20.27 -0.67
CA THR A 209 3.40 -20.57 -0.33
C THR A 209 2.57 -19.31 -0.17
N ARG A 210 3.08 -18.29 0.53
CA ARG A 210 2.41 -16.98 0.67
C ARG A 210 2.29 -16.25 -0.67
N GLN A 211 3.34 -16.24 -1.45
CA GLN A 211 3.30 -15.64 -2.79
C GLN A 211 2.24 -16.30 -3.67
N ASN A 212 2.11 -17.63 -3.64
CA ASN A 212 1.08 -18.34 -4.38
C ASN A 212 -0.32 -17.98 -3.89
N GLN A 213 -0.53 -17.89 -2.57
CA GLN A 213 -1.80 -17.44 -2.00
C GLN A 213 -2.20 -16.03 -2.50
N TRP A 214 -1.24 -15.10 -2.59
CA TRP A 214 -1.51 -13.76 -3.10
C TRP A 214 -1.75 -13.73 -4.60
N ASN A 215 -1.10 -14.60 -5.38
CA ASN A 215 -1.43 -14.80 -6.79
C ASN A 215 -2.87 -15.31 -6.96
N ASP A 216 -3.29 -16.30 -6.17
CA ASP A 216 -4.66 -16.82 -6.19
C ASP A 216 -5.69 -15.74 -5.81
N ASN A 217 -5.39 -14.92 -4.80
CA ASN A 217 -6.23 -13.79 -4.41
C ASN A 217 -6.37 -12.76 -5.53
N ARG A 218 -5.28 -12.47 -6.23
CA ARG A 218 -5.29 -11.55 -7.38
C ARG A 218 -6.13 -12.10 -8.54
N GLU A 219 -6.01 -13.38 -8.88
CA GLU A 219 -6.82 -14.02 -9.92
C GLU A 219 -8.31 -13.98 -9.57
N ARG A 220 -8.67 -14.24 -8.32
CA ARG A 220 -10.06 -14.11 -7.84
C ARG A 220 -10.58 -12.69 -7.96
N MET A 221 -9.79 -11.70 -7.54
CA MET A 221 -10.12 -10.29 -7.68
C MET A 221 -10.40 -9.93 -9.15
N GLN A 222 -9.54 -10.35 -10.07
CA GLN A 222 -9.72 -10.10 -11.50
C GLN A 222 -11.01 -10.72 -12.03
N THR A 223 -11.30 -11.99 -11.69
CA THR A 223 -12.53 -12.68 -12.09
C THR A 223 -13.78 -11.96 -11.57
N GLN A 224 -13.76 -11.47 -10.33
CA GLN A 224 -14.88 -10.72 -9.76
C GLN A 224 -15.11 -9.39 -10.49
N MET A 225 -14.04 -8.64 -10.79
CA MET A 225 -14.11 -7.39 -11.53
C MET A 225 -14.68 -7.59 -12.95
N GLU A 226 -14.25 -8.63 -13.65
CA GLU A 226 -14.76 -8.98 -14.99
C GLU A 226 -16.25 -9.33 -14.94
N THR A 227 -16.70 -10.06 -13.93
CA THR A 227 -18.11 -10.42 -13.73
C THR A 227 -18.95 -9.17 -13.48
N MET A 228 -18.51 -8.26 -12.62
CA MET A 228 -19.21 -7.01 -12.34
C MET A 228 -19.31 -6.12 -13.58
N GLY A 229 -18.26 -6.01 -14.37
CA GLY A 229 -18.26 -5.21 -15.62
C GLY A 229 -19.21 -5.77 -16.68
N SER A 230 -19.46 -7.09 -16.71
CA SER A 230 -20.39 -7.72 -17.65
C SER A 230 -21.87 -7.64 -17.23
N GLU A 231 -22.16 -7.31 -15.99
CA GLU A 231 -23.53 -7.11 -15.49
C GLU A 231 -24.04 -5.66 -15.69
N GLU A 232 -23.13 -4.73 -15.99
CA GLU A 232 -23.47 -3.31 -16.25
C GLU A 232 -23.66 -3.00 -17.76
N GLU A 233 -23.36 -3.93 -18.67
CA GLU A 233 -23.63 -3.82 -20.11
C GLU A 233 -24.99 -4.44 -20.48
#